data_4ae4ea4765275db1de14f99ec3734a87
#
_entry.id   4ae4ea4765275db1de14f99ec3734a87
#
_cell.length_a   1.000
_cell.length_b   1.000
_cell.length_c   1.000
_cell.angle_alpha   90.00
_cell.angle_beta   90.00
_cell.angle_gamma   90.00
#
_symmetry.space_group_name_H-M   'P 1'
#
loop_
_entity.id
_entity.type
_entity.pdbx_description
1 polymer ?
#
loop_
_entity_poly.entity_id
_entity_poly.type
_entity_poly.pdbx_seq_one_letter_code
_entity_poly.pdbx_strand_id
1 'polypeptide(L)'
;MKVFITGVCGFVGSALAEALLELREGISVFGVDNLQRPGSEMNRGLLRPLGVQVIHGDIRAASDLESLPPADWVIDAAANPSVLAGVRGNGSSRQLFEHNLASLVNVLEYCKKHKAGLLLLSSSRVYSIAQLTSLPLKICGDAFRLDASGTLPVGVSERQCWRRRPRCPCW
;
A
#
# COMPACT_ATOMS: atom_id res chain seq x y z
N MET A 1 -4.75 -20.20 8.67
CA MET A 1 -5.32 -18.86 8.33
C MET A 1 -4.94 -18.53 6.89
N LYS A 2 -5.92 -18.15 6.05
CA LYS A 2 -5.67 -17.78 4.65
C LYS A 2 -5.69 -16.26 4.51
N VAL A 3 -4.64 -15.69 3.92
CA VAL A 3 -4.51 -14.25 3.67
C VAL A 3 -4.50 -14.01 2.16
N PHE A 4 -5.39 -13.14 1.71
CA PHE A 4 -5.43 -12.63 0.34
C PHE A 4 -4.78 -11.25 0.28
N ILE A 5 -3.82 -11.05 -0.64
CA ILE A 5 -3.12 -9.78 -0.83
C ILE A 5 -3.39 -9.28 -2.25
N THR A 6 -3.96 -8.08 -2.38
CA THR A 6 -4.06 -7.40 -3.68
C THR A 6 -2.73 -6.71 -3.99
N GLY A 7 -2.32 -6.70 -5.28
CA GLY A 7 -1.01 -6.15 -5.64
C GLY A 7 0.16 -6.93 -5.03
N VAL A 8 0.02 -8.25 -4.92
CA VAL A 8 0.96 -9.14 -4.23
C VAL A 8 2.37 -9.11 -4.83
N CYS A 9 2.52 -8.80 -6.12
CA CYS A 9 3.80 -8.65 -6.78
C CYS A 9 4.37 -7.22 -6.70
N GLY A 10 3.63 -6.27 -6.11
CA GLY A 10 4.14 -4.93 -5.82
C GLY A 10 5.18 -4.93 -4.69
N PHE A 11 5.89 -3.81 -4.52
CA PHE A 11 6.92 -3.66 -3.46
C PHE A 11 6.40 -3.99 -2.06
N VAL A 12 5.25 -3.42 -1.68
CA VAL A 12 4.66 -3.65 -0.35
C VAL A 12 4.02 -5.02 -0.26
N GLY A 13 3.26 -5.43 -1.30
CA GLY A 13 2.56 -6.71 -1.31
C GLY A 13 3.51 -7.91 -1.20
N SER A 14 4.64 -7.89 -1.92
CA SER A 14 5.63 -8.96 -1.87
C SER A 14 6.33 -9.05 -0.51
N ALA A 15 6.73 -7.90 0.05
CA ALA A 15 7.37 -7.86 1.38
C ALA A 15 6.42 -8.35 2.49
N LEU A 16 5.13 -7.99 2.41
CA LEU A 16 4.13 -8.48 3.37
C LEU A 16 3.87 -9.98 3.23
N ALA A 17 3.82 -10.50 1.99
CA ALA A 17 3.65 -11.93 1.75
C ALA A 17 4.80 -12.75 2.35
N GLU A 18 6.04 -12.33 2.13
CA GLU A 18 7.24 -12.94 2.70
C GLU A 18 7.23 -12.89 4.23
N ALA A 19 7.03 -11.70 4.81
CA ALA A 19 7.01 -11.52 6.25
C ALA A 19 5.92 -12.34 6.95
N LEU A 20 4.73 -12.48 6.35
CA LEU A 20 3.65 -13.28 6.93
C LEU A 20 3.99 -14.78 6.99
N LEU A 21 4.67 -15.28 5.97
CA LEU A 21 5.09 -16.68 5.93
C LEU A 21 6.22 -16.98 6.92
N GLU A 22 7.13 -16.00 7.15
CA GLU A 22 8.21 -16.13 8.11
C GLU A 22 7.75 -16.02 9.57
N LEU A 23 6.81 -15.10 9.84
CA LEU A 23 6.42 -14.77 11.22
C LEU A 23 5.53 -15.81 11.88
N ARG A 24 4.82 -16.64 11.12
CA ARG A 24 3.83 -17.55 11.73
C ARG A 24 3.56 -18.80 10.91
N GLU A 25 3.75 -19.94 11.52
CA GLU A 25 3.30 -21.22 10.97
C GLU A 25 1.78 -21.27 10.79
N GLY A 26 1.32 -21.97 9.76
CA GLY A 26 -0.11 -22.17 9.47
C GLY A 26 -0.79 -20.99 8.77
N ILE A 27 -0.03 -20.00 8.29
CA ILE A 27 -0.53 -18.99 7.36
C ILE A 27 -0.29 -19.49 5.91
N SER A 28 -1.31 -19.41 5.09
CA SER A 28 -1.20 -19.54 3.63
C SER A 28 -1.53 -18.22 2.97
N VAL A 29 -0.71 -17.80 2.02
CA VAL A 29 -0.85 -16.53 1.31
C VAL A 29 -1.15 -16.79 -0.15
N PHE A 30 -2.16 -16.11 -0.67
CA PHE A 30 -2.37 -15.97 -2.11
C PHE A 30 -2.63 -14.52 -2.46
N GLY A 31 -2.45 -14.16 -3.71
CA GLY A 31 -2.68 -12.78 -4.10
C GLY A 31 -2.93 -12.62 -5.59
N VAL A 32 -3.53 -11.48 -5.92
CA VAL A 32 -3.81 -11.05 -7.28
C VAL A 32 -2.88 -9.90 -7.66
N ASP A 33 -2.36 -9.95 -8.87
CA ASP A 33 -1.58 -8.87 -9.47
C ASP A 33 -1.81 -8.85 -10.98
N ASN A 34 -1.99 -7.66 -11.55
CA ASN A 34 -2.13 -7.51 -13.00
C ASN A 34 -0.79 -7.37 -13.72
N LEU A 35 0.32 -7.34 -12.98
CA LEU A 35 1.70 -7.24 -13.49
C LEU A 35 1.92 -6.00 -14.38
N GLN A 36 1.07 -4.98 -14.23
CA GLN A 36 1.11 -3.78 -15.06
C GLN A 36 2.31 -2.88 -14.71
N ARG A 37 2.83 -3.04 -13.49
CA ARG A 37 3.96 -2.25 -13.01
C ARG A 37 5.27 -2.91 -13.41
N PRO A 38 6.18 -2.20 -14.11
CA PRO A 38 7.49 -2.75 -14.46
C PRO A 38 8.23 -3.26 -13.22
N GLY A 39 8.76 -4.47 -13.29
CA GLY A 39 9.48 -5.14 -12.20
C GLY A 39 8.61 -6.05 -11.31
N SER A 40 7.28 -5.94 -11.35
CA SER A 40 6.39 -6.82 -10.56
C SER A 40 6.46 -8.28 -10.99
N GLU A 41 6.77 -8.55 -12.26
CA GLU A 41 7.01 -9.89 -12.78
C GLU A 41 8.20 -10.60 -12.12
N MET A 42 9.21 -9.84 -11.67
CA MET A 42 10.36 -10.39 -10.94
C MET A 42 9.92 -10.93 -9.58
N ASN A 43 9.12 -10.16 -8.85
CA ASN A 43 8.59 -10.58 -7.55
C ASN A 43 7.70 -11.81 -7.66
N ARG A 44 6.97 -11.98 -8.77
CA ARG A 44 6.23 -13.22 -9.03
C ARG A 44 7.11 -14.45 -9.01
N GLY A 45 8.32 -14.34 -9.60
CA GLY A 45 9.32 -15.42 -9.59
C GLY A 45 9.86 -15.73 -8.19
N LEU A 46 9.99 -14.71 -7.33
CA LEU A 46 10.49 -14.86 -5.96
C LEU A 46 9.43 -15.41 -5.00
N LEU A 47 8.18 -15.05 -5.18
CA LEU A 47 7.08 -15.44 -4.28
C LEU A 47 6.64 -16.90 -4.45
N ARG A 48 6.68 -17.44 -5.66
CA ARG A 48 6.26 -18.82 -5.95
C ARG A 48 7.04 -19.89 -5.17
N PRO A 49 8.38 -19.85 -5.11
CA PRO A 49 9.15 -20.80 -4.30
C PRO A 49 8.84 -20.73 -2.80
N LEU A 50 8.39 -19.60 -2.31
CA LEU A 50 7.96 -19.42 -0.92
C LEU A 50 6.57 -20.00 -0.63
N GLY A 51 5.89 -20.55 -1.65
CA GLY A 51 4.56 -21.13 -1.51
C GLY A 51 3.41 -20.12 -1.67
N VAL A 52 3.67 -18.89 -2.09
CA VAL A 52 2.62 -17.90 -2.38
C VAL A 52 1.94 -18.25 -3.71
N GLN A 53 0.63 -18.43 -3.67
CA GLN A 53 -0.15 -18.61 -4.90
C GLN A 53 -0.41 -17.25 -5.55
N VAL A 54 0.35 -16.92 -6.58
CA VAL A 54 0.18 -15.68 -7.36
C VAL A 54 -0.77 -15.92 -8.53
N ILE A 55 -1.91 -15.23 -8.51
CA ILE A 55 -2.95 -15.29 -9.53
C ILE A 55 -2.85 -14.01 -10.37
N HIS A 56 -2.81 -14.17 -11.70
CA HIS A 56 -2.90 -13.02 -12.60
C HIS A 56 -4.36 -12.55 -12.68
N GLY A 57 -4.60 -11.27 -12.42
CA GLY A 57 -5.92 -10.66 -12.46
C GLY A 57 -5.87 -9.19 -12.09
N ASP A 58 -6.97 -8.50 -12.32
CA ASP A 58 -7.12 -7.06 -12.07
C ASP A 58 -8.26 -6.80 -11.09
N ILE A 59 -7.96 -6.17 -9.97
CA ILE A 59 -8.97 -5.86 -8.95
C ILE A 59 -10.07 -4.91 -9.43
N ARG A 60 -9.88 -4.25 -10.58
CA ARG A 60 -10.91 -3.44 -11.25
C ARG A 60 -11.97 -4.29 -11.94
N ALA A 61 -11.63 -5.52 -12.29
CA ALA A 61 -12.55 -6.47 -12.89
C ALA A 61 -13.23 -7.32 -11.79
N ALA A 62 -14.53 -7.15 -11.57
CA ALA A 62 -15.25 -7.89 -10.56
C ALA A 62 -15.15 -9.41 -10.77
N SER A 63 -15.19 -9.86 -12.04
CA SER A 63 -15.07 -11.27 -12.41
C SER A 63 -13.81 -11.94 -11.90
N ASP A 64 -12.69 -11.18 -11.84
CA ASP A 64 -11.41 -11.72 -11.41
C ASP A 64 -11.42 -12.00 -9.90
N LEU A 65 -12.11 -11.16 -9.11
CA LEU A 65 -12.24 -11.36 -7.67
C LEU A 65 -13.32 -12.42 -7.33
N GLU A 66 -14.37 -12.50 -8.11
CA GLU A 66 -15.47 -13.46 -7.90
C GLU A 66 -15.01 -14.91 -8.02
N SER A 67 -14.00 -15.18 -8.83
CA SER A 67 -13.41 -16.50 -9.06
C SER A 67 -12.39 -16.92 -7.99
N LEU A 68 -11.98 -16.02 -7.08
CA LEU A 68 -10.96 -16.30 -6.09
C LEU A 68 -11.44 -17.22 -4.96
N PRO A 69 -10.53 -18.04 -4.39
CA PRO A 69 -10.86 -18.84 -3.22
C PRO A 69 -11.15 -17.95 -1.99
N PRO A 70 -11.87 -18.48 -0.97
CA PRO A 70 -12.14 -17.74 0.26
C PRO A 70 -10.85 -17.47 1.04
N ALA A 71 -10.80 -16.30 1.71
CA ALA A 71 -9.76 -15.90 2.65
C ALA A 71 -10.37 -15.50 4.00
N ASP A 72 -9.56 -15.59 5.06
CA ASP A 72 -9.92 -15.09 6.39
C ASP A 72 -9.65 -13.58 6.49
N TRP A 73 -8.60 -13.12 5.83
CA TRP A 73 -8.17 -11.72 5.79
C TRP A 73 -7.77 -11.28 4.40
N VAL A 74 -8.08 -10.05 4.09
CA VAL A 74 -7.62 -9.35 2.88
C VAL A 74 -6.70 -8.21 3.29
N ILE A 75 -5.53 -8.12 2.64
CA ILE A 75 -4.66 -6.95 2.71
C ILE A 75 -4.70 -6.26 1.36
N ASP A 76 -5.30 -5.07 1.32
CA ASP A 76 -5.38 -4.29 0.09
C ASP A 76 -4.13 -3.42 -0.06
N ALA A 77 -3.16 -3.93 -0.84
CA ALA A 77 -1.89 -3.28 -1.14
C ALA A 77 -1.79 -2.79 -2.60
N ALA A 78 -2.82 -3.04 -3.41
CA ALA A 78 -2.86 -2.57 -4.79
C ALA A 78 -3.24 -1.09 -4.85
N ALA A 79 -2.39 -0.28 -5.44
CA ALA A 79 -2.67 1.12 -5.67
C ALA A 79 -1.87 1.69 -6.83
N ASN A 80 -2.37 2.74 -7.46
CA ASN A 80 -1.54 3.63 -8.26
C ASN A 80 -0.89 4.68 -7.32
N PRO A 81 0.41 4.54 -7.01
CA PRO A 81 1.08 5.39 -6.02
C PRO A 81 1.56 6.72 -6.60
N SER A 82 1.30 6.99 -7.88
CA SER A 82 1.77 8.20 -8.56
C SER A 82 1.08 9.43 -8.00
N VAL A 83 1.84 10.32 -7.38
CA VAL A 83 1.38 11.64 -6.92
C VAL A 83 1.11 12.62 -8.05
N LEU A 84 1.65 12.35 -9.22
CA LEU A 84 1.47 13.18 -10.42
C LEU A 84 0.36 12.66 -11.34
N ALA A 85 -0.23 11.50 -11.00
CA ALA A 85 -1.35 10.97 -11.78
C ALA A 85 -2.52 11.97 -11.79
N GLY A 86 -3.01 12.27 -12.99
CA GLY A 86 -4.08 13.27 -13.19
C GLY A 86 -3.64 14.73 -13.13
N VAL A 87 -2.33 15.02 -12.94
CA VAL A 87 -1.80 16.38 -12.90
C VAL A 87 -0.88 16.61 -14.11
N ARG A 88 -1.10 17.74 -14.84
CA ARG A 88 -0.25 18.21 -15.94
C ARG A 88 0.10 17.15 -17.01
N GLY A 89 -0.88 16.34 -17.42
CA GLY A 89 -0.69 15.35 -18.48
C GLY A 89 0.00 14.05 -18.06
N ASN A 90 0.34 13.88 -16.80
CA ASN A 90 0.90 12.65 -16.25
C ASN A 90 -0.20 11.65 -15.85
N GLY A 91 -0.73 10.96 -16.83
CA GLY A 91 -1.80 10.00 -16.61
C GLY A 91 -3.19 10.63 -16.45
N SER A 92 -4.20 9.80 -16.49
CA SER A 92 -5.61 10.19 -16.38
C SER A 92 -6.06 10.19 -14.92
N SER A 93 -6.78 11.23 -14.50
CA SER A 93 -7.47 11.25 -13.20
C SER A 93 -8.50 10.11 -13.08
N ARG A 94 -9.11 9.70 -14.19
CA ARG A 94 -9.96 8.52 -14.27
C ARG A 94 -9.21 7.25 -13.88
N GLN A 95 -7.99 7.06 -14.40
CA GLN A 95 -7.16 5.91 -14.08
C GLN A 95 -6.84 5.86 -12.57
N LEU A 96 -6.54 7.01 -11.96
CA LEU A 96 -6.31 7.10 -10.52
C LEU A 96 -7.55 6.69 -9.73
N PHE A 97 -8.73 7.17 -10.14
CA PHE A 97 -10.01 6.80 -9.53
C PHE A 97 -10.29 5.30 -9.66
N GLU A 98 -10.12 4.75 -10.86
CA GLU A 98 -10.37 3.33 -11.13
C GLU A 98 -9.46 2.40 -10.31
N HIS A 99 -8.16 2.77 -10.16
CA HIS A 99 -7.19 1.96 -9.44
C HIS A 99 -7.29 2.07 -7.93
N ASN A 100 -7.64 3.26 -7.39
CA ASN A 100 -7.53 3.49 -5.94
C ASN A 100 -8.89 3.56 -5.24
N LEU A 101 -9.99 3.77 -5.98
CA LEU A 101 -11.31 3.90 -5.37
C LEU A 101 -12.31 2.90 -5.94
N ALA A 102 -12.50 2.85 -7.25
CA ALA A 102 -13.50 1.95 -7.85
C ALA A 102 -13.15 0.48 -7.60
N SER A 103 -11.88 0.11 -7.68
CA SER A 103 -11.40 -1.24 -7.37
C SER A 103 -11.68 -1.68 -5.93
N LEU A 104 -11.66 -0.73 -4.98
CA LEU A 104 -11.94 -1.03 -3.57
C LEU A 104 -13.36 -1.58 -3.38
N VAL A 105 -14.32 -1.16 -4.21
CA VAL A 105 -15.70 -1.70 -4.14
C VAL A 105 -15.68 -3.21 -4.40
N ASN A 106 -14.93 -3.68 -5.38
CA ASN A 106 -14.80 -5.11 -5.67
C ASN A 106 -14.14 -5.87 -4.52
N VAL A 107 -13.11 -5.28 -3.89
CA VAL A 107 -12.47 -5.86 -2.70
C VAL A 107 -13.44 -5.95 -1.53
N LEU A 108 -14.28 -4.92 -1.31
CA LEU A 108 -15.30 -4.92 -0.26
C LEU A 108 -16.39 -5.98 -0.51
N GLU A 109 -16.84 -6.14 -1.75
CA GLU A 109 -17.80 -7.19 -2.10
C GLU A 109 -17.19 -8.59 -1.91
N TYR A 110 -15.92 -8.78 -2.24
CA TYR A 110 -15.20 -10.02 -1.92
C TYR A 110 -15.17 -10.27 -0.41
N CYS A 111 -14.79 -9.28 0.40
CA CYS A 111 -14.75 -9.39 1.86
C CYS A 111 -16.13 -9.74 2.43
N LYS A 112 -17.19 -9.11 1.95
CA LYS A 112 -18.57 -9.37 2.33
C LYS A 112 -18.99 -10.80 1.98
N LYS A 113 -18.72 -11.25 0.75
CA LYS A 113 -19.03 -12.60 0.27
C LYS A 113 -18.39 -13.68 1.13
N HIS A 114 -17.13 -13.49 1.51
CA HIS A 114 -16.34 -14.49 2.24
C HIS A 114 -16.25 -14.23 3.74
N LYS A 115 -16.89 -13.17 4.25
CA LYS A 115 -16.82 -12.73 5.65
C LYS A 115 -15.36 -12.51 6.11
N ALA A 116 -14.52 -12.04 5.19
CA ALA A 116 -13.10 -11.77 5.44
C ALA A 116 -12.90 -10.42 6.13
N GLY A 117 -11.94 -10.36 7.05
CA GLY A 117 -11.45 -9.09 7.59
C GLY A 117 -10.68 -8.30 6.51
N LEU A 118 -10.69 -6.96 6.59
CA LEU A 118 -9.97 -6.10 5.65
C LEU A 118 -8.93 -5.24 6.36
N LEU A 119 -7.71 -5.28 5.85
CA LEU A 119 -6.63 -4.34 6.12
C LEU A 119 -6.40 -3.49 4.86
N LEU A 120 -6.89 -2.25 4.89
CA LEU A 120 -6.65 -1.29 3.81
C LEU A 120 -5.38 -0.50 4.10
N LEU A 121 -4.38 -0.60 3.23
CA LEU A 121 -3.16 0.20 3.33
C LEU A 121 -3.46 1.62 2.87
N SER A 122 -3.43 2.56 3.81
CA SER A 122 -3.73 3.96 3.56
C SER A 122 -2.52 4.71 3.00
N SER A 123 -2.65 6.04 2.85
CA SER A 123 -1.60 6.90 2.35
C SER A 123 -0.46 7.06 3.36
N SER A 124 0.79 7.02 2.87
CA SER A 124 1.97 7.41 3.64
C SER A 124 2.11 8.93 3.82
N ARG A 125 1.28 9.73 3.14
CA ARG A 125 1.35 11.20 3.15
C ARG A 125 0.39 11.80 4.16
N VAL A 126 0.62 11.48 5.42
CA VAL A 126 -0.24 11.91 6.54
C VAL A 126 0.30 13.13 7.28
N TYR A 127 1.53 13.55 6.98
CA TYR A 127 2.16 14.70 7.62
C TYR A 127 2.02 15.96 6.77
N SER A 128 1.87 17.10 7.44
CA SER A 128 1.84 18.41 6.78
C SER A 128 3.18 18.72 6.10
N ILE A 129 3.16 19.07 4.82
CA ILE A 129 4.36 19.46 4.06
C ILE A 129 5.07 20.64 4.73
N ALA A 130 4.32 21.65 5.19
CA ALA A 130 4.89 22.83 5.84
C ALA A 130 5.68 22.45 7.11
N GLN A 131 5.20 21.48 7.87
CA GLN A 131 5.92 21.00 9.07
C GLN A 131 7.15 20.18 8.70
N LEU A 132 7.06 19.32 7.68
CA LEU A 132 8.20 18.53 7.22
C LEU A 132 9.32 19.42 6.65
N THR A 133 8.97 20.45 5.90
CA THR A 133 9.94 21.39 5.30
C THR A 133 10.57 22.34 6.33
N SER A 134 9.95 22.52 7.49
CA SER A 134 10.51 23.33 8.58
C SER A 134 11.44 22.56 9.53
N LEU A 135 11.61 21.25 9.29
CA LEU A 135 12.52 20.45 10.12
C LEU A 135 13.96 20.89 9.91
N PRO A 136 14.74 21.07 11.01
CA PRO A 136 16.17 21.35 10.90
C PRO A 136 16.88 20.11 10.39
N LEU A 137 17.26 20.13 9.13
CA LEU A 137 17.99 19.04 8.48
C LEU A 137 19.43 19.44 8.24
N LYS A 138 20.36 18.51 8.43
CA LYS A 138 21.76 18.63 8.01
C LYS A 138 22.13 17.52 7.04
N ILE A 139 23.02 17.82 6.13
CA ILE A 139 23.58 16.86 5.18
C ILE A 139 24.67 16.06 5.91
N CYS A 140 24.55 14.74 5.90
CA CYS A 140 25.54 13.82 6.43
C CYS A 140 25.87 12.77 5.36
N GLY A 141 26.99 12.95 4.65
CA GLY A 141 27.30 12.17 3.46
C GLY A 141 26.24 12.39 2.38
N ASP A 142 25.68 11.33 1.83
CA ASP A 142 24.67 11.37 0.79
C ASP A 142 23.22 11.39 1.32
N ALA A 143 23.02 11.65 2.62
CA ALA A 143 21.71 11.61 3.25
C ALA A 143 21.41 12.85 4.11
N PHE A 144 20.12 13.17 4.25
CA PHE A 144 19.66 14.16 5.22
C PHE A 144 19.43 13.49 6.58
N ARG A 145 19.87 14.16 7.65
CA ARG A 145 19.59 13.77 9.03
C ARG A 145 19.00 14.94 9.80
N LEU A 146 18.13 14.64 10.76
CA LEU A 146 17.65 15.67 11.70
C LEU A 146 18.84 16.22 12.51
N ASP A 147 18.91 17.55 12.63
CA ASP A 147 19.88 18.18 13.52
C ASP A 147 19.40 18.00 14.97
N ALA A 148 20.13 17.15 15.71
CA ALA A 148 19.81 16.80 17.09
C ALA A 148 20.14 17.92 18.11
N SER A 149 20.59 19.10 17.67
CA SER A 149 20.87 20.25 18.53
C SER A 149 19.60 20.92 19.11
N GLY A 150 18.41 20.47 18.72
CA GLY A 150 17.11 20.95 19.21
C GLY A 150 16.35 19.89 20.00
N THR A 151 15.30 20.33 20.70
CA THR A 151 14.37 19.52 21.51
C THR A 151 13.50 18.51 20.75
N LEU A 152 13.86 18.18 19.50
CA LEU A 152 13.14 17.22 18.68
C LEU A 152 13.64 15.80 18.95
N PRO A 153 12.75 14.82 19.19
CA PRO A 153 13.13 13.43 19.30
C PRO A 153 13.71 12.91 17.97
N VAL A 154 14.42 11.80 18.03
CA VAL A 154 15.23 11.17 16.98
C VAL A 154 14.45 10.84 15.67
N GLY A 155 13.19 11.25 15.54
CA GLY A 155 12.36 11.03 14.36
C GLY A 155 11.07 11.83 14.38
N VAL A 156 10.34 11.79 13.27
CA VAL A 156 9.00 12.36 13.13
C VAL A 156 7.99 11.35 13.64
N SER A 157 7.13 11.75 14.57
CA SER A 157 6.06 10.92 15.11
C SER A 157 4.69 11.59 14.95
N GLU A 158 3.63 10.83 15.01
CA GLU A 158 2.24 11.29 14.95
C GLU A 158 1.94 12.36 16.00
N ARG A 159 2.57 12.28 17.19
CA ARG A 159 2.40 13.24 18.29
C ARG A 159 2.92 14.65 17.96
N GLN A 160 3.87 14.77 17.06
CA GLN A 160 4.44 16.07 16.66
C GLN A 160 3.58 16.78 15.61
N CYS A 161 2.90 16.04 14.76
CA CYS A 161 2.07 16.61 13.70
C CYS A 161 0.70 17.06 14.18
N TRP A 162 0.22 16.59 15.37
CA TRP A 162 -1.09 16.94 15.93
C TRP A 162 -1.08 18.14 16.86
N ARG A 163 0.07 18.62 17.31
CA ARG A 163 0.14 19.83 18.13
C ARG A 163 0.07 21.07 17.26
N ARG A 164 -1.15 21.61 17.14
CA ARG A 164 -1.58 22.82 16.44
C ARG A 164 -1.93 22.62 14.96
N ARG A 165 -3.17 22.25 14.71
CA ARG A 165 -3.86 22.72 13.51
C ARG A 165 -4.29 24.17 13.73
N PRO A 166 -3.77 25.16 13.01
CA PRO A 166 -4.62 26.22 12.53
C PRO A 166 -5.59 25.53 11.56
N ARG A 167 -6.87 25.82 11.68
CA ARG A 167 -7.91 25.30 10.80
C ARG A 167 -7.42 25.45 9.37
N CYS A 168 -7.20 24.32 8.70
CA CYS A 168 -6.89 24.33 7.28
C CYS A 168 -8.18 24.77 6.56
N PRO A 169 -8.21 25.91 5.83
CA PRO A 169 -9.43 26.36 5.16
C PRO A 169 -9.72 25.60 3.86
N CYS A 170 -9.11 24.42 3.67
CA CYS A 170 -9.23 23.62 2.46
C CYS A 170 -9.71 22.21 2.82
N TRP A 171 -10.98 22.10 3.13
CA TRP A 171 -11.88 20.97 2.90
C TRP A 171 -13.27 21.55 2.69
#